data_066fcf9f311e054ce27452ca8904a595
#
_entry.id   066fcf9f311e054ce27452ca8904a595
#
_cell.length_a   1.000
_cell.length_b   1.000
_cell.length_c   1.000
_cell.angle_alpha   90.00
_cell.angle_beta   90.00
_cell.angle_gamma   90.00
#
_symmetry.space_group_name_H-M   'P 1'
#
loop_
_entity.id
_entity.type
_entity.pdbx_description
1 polymer ?
#
loop_
_entity_poly.entity_id
_entity_poly.type
_entity_poly.pdbx_seq_one_letter_code
_entity_poly.pdbx_strand_id
1 'polypeptide(L)'
;MPSFGHWNVQIQQKDPSLVKFNFTLPAGLTIGVYASRDSVPTHTKYDFMEILGGIGNPRFPRSPNDKGVNSEFTKFLDRGTWFISVFNDGSMSADVSLLINVADGANIPCPFDCHGHGVCVMGSCKCDPEFAGENCAYSKSHSIYGFKPFKNIKLILFIFYY
;
A
#
# COMPACT_ATOMS: atom_id res chain seq x y z
N MET A 1 -16.51 1.93 -12.24
CA MET A 1 -15.14 1.59 -12.71
C MET A 1 -15.24 0.55 -13.82
N PRO A 2 -14.60 0.72 -14.98
CA PRO A 2 -14.55 -0.32 -16.00
C PRO A 2 -13.77 -1.54 -15.51
N SER A 3 -13.97 -2.69 -16.18
CA SER A 3 -13.16 -3.89 -15.94
C SER A 3 -11.70 -3.60 -16.26
N PHE A 4 -10.79 -4.07 -15.43
CA PHE A 4 -9.34 -3.80 -15.52
C PHE A 4 -8.98 -2.32 -15.65
N GLY A 5 -9.91 -1.45 -15.23
CA GLY A 5 -9.74 -0.01 -15.25
C GLY A 5 -9.26 0.55 -13.93
N HIS A 6 -8.78 1.77 -13.97
CA HIS A 6 -8.38 2.49 -12.78
C HIS A 6 -9.12 3.83 -12.66
N TRP A 7 -9.17 4.34 -11.46
CA TRP A 7 -9.74 5.63 -11.10
C TRP A 7 -8.79 6.32 -10.12
N ASN A 8 -8.51 7.58 -10.33
CA ASN A 8 -7.57 8.36 -9.53
C ASN A 8 -8.29 9.43 -8.73
N VAL A 9 -7.89 9.58 -7.48
CA VAL A 9 -8.30 10.65 -6.58
C VAL A 9 -7.06 11.37 -6.09
N GLN A 10 -7.16 12.69 -5.99
CA GLN A 10 -6.15 13.53 -5.39
C GLN A 10 -6.69 14.14 -4.10
N ILE A 11 -5.93 14.07 -3.02
CA ILE A 11 -6.24 14.70 -1.75
C ILE A 11 -5.09 15.60 -1.32
N GLN A 12 -5.44 16.74 -0.73
CA GLN A 12 -4.47 17.66 -0.16
C GLN A 12 -4.46 17.50 1.36
N GLN A 13 -3.40 16.90 1.89
CA GLN A 13 -3.22 16.75 3.32
C GLN A 13 -2.48 17.97 3.86
N LYS A 14 -3.18 18.78 4.68
CA LYS A 14 -2.63 20.01 5.25
C LYS A 14 -1.75 19.72 6.46
N ASP A 15 -2.23 18.85 7.34
CA ASP A 15 -1.56 18.48 8.57
C ASP A 15 -1.40 16.95 8.64
N PRO A 16 -0.25 16.44 9.10
CA PRO A 16 -0.04 15.01 9.26
C PRO A 16 -1.14 14.42 10.14
N SER A 17 -1.85 13.42 9.65
CA SER A 17 -2.93 12.78 10.39
C SER A 17 -3.21 11.37 9.92
N LEU A 18 -3.94 10.64 10.75
CA LEU A 18 -4.54 9.37 10.36
C LEU A 18 -5.74 9.63 9.47
N VAL A 19 -5.74 8.98 8.33
CA VAL A 19 -6.81 9.05 7.35
C VAL A 19 -7.43 7.68 7.18
N LYS A 20 -8.74 7.63 7.38
CA LYS A 20 -9.55 6.44 7.22
C LYS A 20 -10.18 6.43 5.82
N PHE A 21 -9.96 5.35 5.12
CA PHE A 21 -10.50 5.08 3.80
C PHE A 21 -11.60 4.04 3.94
N ASN A 22 -12.82 4.40 3.59
CA ASN A 22 -13.98 3.51 3.62
C ASN A 22 -14.45 3.27 2.19
N PHE A 23 -14.41 2.01 1.78
CA PHE A 23 -14.86 1.57 0.46
C PHE A 23 -16.14 0.78 0.58
N THR A 24 -17.08 1.06 -0.30
CA THR A 24 -18.25 0.20 -0.53
C THR A 24 -18.08 -0.47 -1.87
N LEU A 25 -18.00 -1.79 -1.88
CA LEU A 25 -17.70 -2.62 -3.03
C LEU A 25 -18.86 -3.59 -3.29
N PRO A 26 -19.18 -3.89 -4.57
CA PRO A 26 -20.02 -5.03 -4.87
C PRO A 26 -19.43 -6.32 -4.32
N ALA A 27 -20.30 -7.19 -3.89
CA ALA A 27 -19.88 -8.48 -3.36
C ALA A 27 -19.09 -9.30 -4.39
N GLY A 28 -17.93 -9.82 -3.98
CA GLY A 28 -17.04 -10.62 -4.84
C GLY A 28 -16.08 -9.79 -5.72
N LEU A 29 -16.17 -8.47 -5.65
CA LEU A 29 -15.19 -7.60 -6.29
C LEU A 29 -13.92 -7.55 -5.45
N THR A 30 -12.76 -7.61 -6.11
CA THR A 30 -11.46 -7.29 -5.53
C THR A 30 -10.91 -6.06 -6.22
N ILE A 31 -10.41 -5.12 -5.43
CA ILE A 31 -9.74 -3.92 -5.91
C ILE A 31 -8.35 -3.78 -5.31
N GLY A 32 -7.41 -3.25 -6.07
CA GLY A 32 -6.13 -2.76 -5.58
C GLY A 32 -6.21 -1.25 -5.34
N VAL A 33 -5.76 -0.80 -4.18
CA VAL A 33 -5.65 0.63 -3.84
C VAL A 33 -4.18 0.95 -3.69
N TYR A 34 -3.68 1.85 -4.52
CA TYR A 34 -2.29 2.31 -4.50
C TYR A 34 -2.28 3.78 -4.13
N ALA A 35 -1.36 4.20 -3.32
CA ALA A 35 -1.20 5.60 -2.98
C ALA A 35 0.25 6.04 -3.03
N SER A 36 0.46 7.28 -3.47
CA SER A 36 1.78 7.90 -3.47
C SER A 36 1.66 9.40 -3.21
N ARG A 37 2.67 9.94 -2.55
CA ARG A 37 2.80 11.37 -2.34
C ARG A 37 3.48 12.00 -3.55
N ASP A 38 2.96 13.17 -3.94
CA ASP A 38 3.52 14.05 -4.98
C ASP A 38 3.53 13.48 -6.42
N SER A 39 3.07 12.25 -6.63
CA SER A 39 2.95 11.68 -7.98
C SER A 39 1.84 10.63 -8.06
N VAL A 40 1.28 10.42 -9.25
CA VAL A 40 0.30 9.36 -9.47
C VAL A 40 0.99 8.01 -9.29
N PRO A 41 0.46 7.12 -8.44
CA PRO A 41 1.06 5.82 -8.21
C PRO A 41 0.90 4.90 -9.44
N THR A 42 1.82 3.98 -9.56
CA THR A 42 1.76 2.87 -10.52
C THR A 42 1.80 1.55 -9.78
N HIS A 43 1.58 0.42 -10.48
CA HIS A 43 1.67 -0.93 -9.86
C HIS A 43 3.04 -1.28 -9.30
N THR A 44 4.09 -0.53 -9.69
CA THR A 44 5.49 -0.78 -9.27
C THR A 44 6.09 0.36 -8.47
N LYS A 45 5.41 1.52 -8.41
CA LYS A 45 5.88 2.70 -7.69
C LYS A 45 4.73 3.30 -6.89
N TYR A 46 4.75 3.10 -5.59
CA TYR A 46 3.76 3.59 -4.63
C TYR A 46 4.40 3.68 -3.24
N ASP A 47 3.81 4.48 -2.36
CA ASP A 47 4.23 4.57 -0.96
C ASP A 47 3.52 3.50 -0.10
N PHE A 48 2.26 3.21 -0.42
CA PHE A 48 1.55 2.05 0.14
C PHE A 48 0.54 1.45 -0.84
N MET A 49 0.19 0.19 -0.60
CA MET A 49 -0.81 -0.56 -1.35
C MET A 49 -1.68 -1.38 -0.40
N GLU A 50 -2.98 -1.43 -0.71
CA GLU A 50 -3.94 -2.31 -0.04
C GLU A 50 -4.76 -3.07 -1.07
N ILE A 51 -5.09 -4.32 -0.76
CA ILE A 51 -5.99 -5.13 -1.56
C ILE A 51 -7.29 -5.29 -0.76
N LEU A 52 -8.37 -4.79 -1.33
CA LEU A 52 -9.67 -4.79 -0.69
C LEU A 52 -10.66 -5.65 -1.45
N GLY A 53 -11.63 -6.13 -0.73
CA GLY A 53 -12.64 -7.00 -1.30
C GLY A 53 -12.33 -8.45 -0.98
N GLY A 54 -13.03 -9.29 -1.51
CA GLY A 54 -12.70 -10.41 -1.13
C GLY A 54 -13.26 -11.74 -1.44
N ILE A 55 -12.65 -12.69 -0.94
CA ILE A 55 -13.02 -14.09 -0.96
C ILE A 55 -14.46 -14.23 -0.46
N GLY A 56 -15.40 -13.88 -1.33
CA GLY A 56 -16.77 -14.32 -1.15
C GLY A 56 -16.76 -15.83 -1.24
N ASN A 57 -17.27 -16.50 -0.22
CA ASN A 57 -17.40 -17.94 -0.22
C ASN A 57 -18.19 -18.36 -1.48
N PRO A 58 -17.57 -19.03 -2.48
CA PRO A 58 -18.23 -19.32 -3.76
C PRO A 58 -19.37 -20.31 -3.65
N ARG A 59 -19.65 -20.82 -2.44
CA ARG A 59 -20.65 -21.87 -2.20
C ARG A 59 -22.06 -21.38 -1.92
N PHE A 60 -22.29 -20.08 -1.76
CA PHE A 60 -23.63 -19.56 -1.54
C PHE A 60 -23.99 -18.56 -2.63
N PRO A 61 -25.02 -18.84 -3.46
CA PRO A 61 -25.56 -17.85 -4.37
C PRO A 61 -26.14 -16.70 -3.52
N ARG A 62 -25.64 -15.51 -3.76
CA ARG A 62 -26.01 -14.34 -2.99
C ARG A 62 -27.38 -13.85 -3.41
N SER A 63 -28.13 -13.38 -2.42
CA SER A 63 -29.42 -12.76 -2.64
C SER A 63 -29.27 -11.53 -3.55
N PRO A 64 -30.24 -11.28 -4.45
CA PRO A 64 -30.25 -10.06 -5.29
C PRO A 64 -30.25 -8.73 -4.50
N ASN A 65 -30.44 -8.80 -3.20
CA ASN A 65 -30.46 -7.65 -2.27
C ASN A 65 -29.15 -7.49 -1.48
N ASP A 66 -28.07 -8.16 -1.86
CA ASP A 66 -26.81 -8.05 -1.15
C ASP A 66 -26.25 -6.63 -1.32
N LYS A 67 -26.48 -5.82 -0.30
CA LYS A 67 -25.86 -4.50 -0.13
C LYS A 67 -24.36 -4.72 -0.16
N GLY A 68 -23.64 -3.87 -0.89
CA GLY A 68 -22.18 -3.97 -1.06
C GLY A 68 -21.41 -4.24 0.23
N VAL A 69 -20.24 -4.79 0.10
CA VAL A 69 -19.32 -5.07 1.22
C VAL A 69 -18.58 -3.79 1.56
N ASN A 70 -18.61 -3.40 2.83
CA ASN A 70 -17.79 -2.31 3.32
C ASN A 70 -16.41 -2.84 3.69
N SER A 71 -15.38 -2.24 3.13
CA SER A 71 -13.98 -2.50 3.46
C SER A 71 -13.33 -1.20 3.88
N GLU A 72 -12.55 -1.24 4.95
CA GLU A 72 -11.90 -0.04 5.46
C GLU A 72 -10.45 -0.31 5.87
N PHE A 73 -9.64 0.72 5.74
CA PHE A 73 -8.30 0.75 6.31
C PHE A 73 -7.93 2.17 6.74
N THR A 74 -6.92 2.29 7.57
CA THR A 74 -6.41 3.57 8.06
C THR A 74 -4.92 3.67 7.78
N LYS A 75 -4.48 4.82 7.28
CA LYS A 75 -3.06 5.12 7.04
C LYS A 75 -2.72 6.50 7.59
N PHE A 76 -1.53 6.61 8.14
CA PHE A 76 -0.97 7.91 8.47
C PHE A 76 -0.47 8.57 7.20
N LEU A 77 -1.00 9.76 6.92
CA LEU A 77 -0.57 10.57 5.79
C LEU A 77 0.17 11.80 6.29
N ASP A 78 1.40 11.96 5.84
CA ASP A 78 2.16 13.18 6.02
C ASP A 78 1.57 14.33 5.21
N ARG A 79 1.97 15.55 5.57
CA ARG A 79 1.60 16.75 4.81
C ARG A 79 2.06 16.62 3.35
N GLY A 80 1.19 16.98 2.43
CA GLY A 80 1.48 16.95 1.00
C GLY A 80 0.27 16.65 0.13
N THR A 81 0.51 16.51 -1.15
CA THR A 81 -0.48 16.08 -2.12
C THR A 81 -0.40 14.58 -2.30
N TRP A 82 -1.46 13.88 -1.96
CA TRP A 82 -1.55 12.44 -2.11
C TRP A 82 -2.40 12.06 -3.30
N PHE A 83 -1.91 11.14 -4.08
CA PHE A 83 -2.62 10.54 -5.21
C PHE A 83 -2.98 9.10 -4.84
N ILE A 84 -4.25 8.77 -5.01
CA ILE A 84 -4.79 7.45 -4.73
C ILE A 84 -5.34 6.89 -6.03
N SER A 85 -4.81 5.76 -6.44
CA SER A 85 -5.26 5.03 -7.62
C SER A 85 -5.98 3.75 -7.18
N VAL A 86 -7.21 3.60 -7.58
CA VAL A 86 -8.03 2.42 -7.31
C VAL A 86 -8.13 1.63 -8.61
N PHE A 87 -7.73 0.38 -8.57
CA PHE A 87 -7.72 -0.54 -9.71
C PHE A 87 -8.77 -1.63 -9.53
N ASN A 88 -9.62 -1.81 -10.54
CA ASN A 88 -10.58 -2.91 -10.59
C ASN A 88 -9.93 -4.12 -11.25
N ASP A 89 -9.60 -5.14 -10.46
CA ASP A 89 -9.03 -6.41 -10.94
C ASP A 89 -10.10 -7.39 -11.46
N GLY A 90 -11.36 -6.99 -11.43
CA GLY A 90 -12.47 -7.80 -11.91
C GLY A 90 -12.69 -7.71 -13.41
N SER A 91 -13.23 -8.76 -13.99
CA SER A 91 -13.58 -8.87 -15.42
C SER A 91 -14.85 -8.07 -15.80
N MET A 92 -15.56 -7.52 -14.82
CA MET A 92 -16.77 -6.73 -15.01
C MET A 92 -16.61 -5.31 -14.49
N SER A 93 -17.35 -4.39 -15.10
CA SER A 93 -17.47 -3.03 -14.56
C SER A 93 -18.21 -3.05 -13.22
N ALA A 94 -17.83 -2.18 -12.31
CA ALA A 94 -18.39 -2.15 -10.97
C ALA A 94 -18.52 -0.73 -10.43
N ASP A 95 -19.54 -0.50 -9.61
CA ASP A 95 -19.70 0.74 -8.88
C ASP A 95 -18.98 0.62 -7.54
N VAL A 96 -18.00 1.48 -7.36
CA VAL A 96 -17.17 1.56 -6.14
C VAL A 96 -17.33 2.94 -5.56
N SER A 97 -17.66 3.00 -4.27
CA SER A 97 -17.69 4.25 -3.52
C SER A 97 -16.50 4.35 -2.58
N LEU A 98 -15.92 5.53 -2.46
CA LEU A 98 -14.85 5.84 -1.53
C LEU A 98 -15.25 7.06 -0.68
N LEU A 99 -15.20 6.88 0.63
CA LEU A 99 -15.32 7.95 1.61
C LEU A 99 -14.00 8.07 2.37
N ILE A 100 -13.45 9.26 2.40
CA ILE A 100 -12.17 9.56 3.06
C ILE A 100 -12.45 10.51 4.23
N ASN A 101 -12.05 10.12 5.43
CA ASN A 101 -12.21 10.90 6.64
C ASN A 101 -10.90 10.97 7.41
N VAL A 102 -10.68 12.06 8.15
CA VAL A 102 -9.64 12.08 9.18
C VAL A 102 -10.12 11.18 10.31
N ALA A 103 -9.30 10.21 10.70
CA ALA A 103 -9.59 9.37 11.84
C ALA A 103 -9.31 10.13 13.12
N ASP A 104 -10.22 10.08 14.07
CA ASP A 104 -10.00 10.64 15.40
C ASP A 104 -8.80 9.95 16.05
N GLY A 105 -7.79 10.75 16.44
CA GLY A 105 -6.44 10.32 16.78
C GLY A 105 -6.28 9.56 18.11
N ALA A 106 -7.25 8.77 18.52
CA ALA A 106 -7.17 7.96 19.72
C ALA A 106 -6.32 6.71 19.45
N ASN A 107 -5.12 6.66 20.03
CA ASN A 107 -4.30 5.45 20.30
C ASN A 107 -4.44 4.31 19.28
N ILE A 108 -4.01 4.55 18.04
CA ILE A 108 -3.86 3.42 17.11
C ILE A 108 -2.54 2.74 17.45
N PRO A 109 -2.58 1.50 17.92
CA PRO A 109 -1.37 0.77 18.24
C PRO A 109 -0.57 0.49 16.97
N CYS A 110 0.74 0.58 17.08
CA CYS A 110 1.62 0.20 15.98
C CYS A 110 1.74 -1.33 15.88
N PRO A 111 1.96 -1.86 14.65
CA PRO A 111 2.18 -3.28 14.46
C PRO A 111 3.34 -3.77 15.32
N PHE A 112 3.07 -4.78 16.16
CA PHE A 112 4.06 -5.41 17.05
C PHE A 112 4.85 -4.42 17.94
N ASP A 113 4.23 -3.28 18.30
CA ASP A 113 4.90 -2.21 19.08
C ASP A 113 6.26 -1.81 18.49
N CYS A 114 6.32 -1.72 17.16
CA CYS A 114 7.54 -1.43 16.38
C CYS A 114 8.73 -2.35 16.72
N HIS A 115 8.48 -3.55 17.21
CA HIS A 115 9.47 -4.52 17.72
C HIS A 115 10.44 -3.92 18.76
N GLY A 116 10.08 -2.82 19.41
CA GLY A 116 10.97 -2.09 20.33
C GLY A 116 12.14 -1.38 19.66
N HIS A 117 12.11 -1.26 18.33
CA HIS A 117 13.17 -0.65 17.51
C HIS A 117 12.70 0.62 16.79
N GLY A 118 11.81 1.36 17.43
CA GLY A 118 11.29 2.62 16.91
C GLY A 118 10.21 3.19 17.79
N VAL A 119 9.73 4.36 17.41
CA VAL A 119 8.65 5.06 18.11
C VAL A 119 7.35 4.90 17.34
N CYS A 120 6.30 4.51 18.03
CA CYS A 120 4.96 4.47 17.47
C CYS A 120 4.40 5.88 17.34
N VAL A 121 4.08 6.30 16.12
CA VAL A 121 3.43 7.57 15.85
C VAL A 121 2.14 7.29 15.10
N MET A 122 1.02 7.38 15.81
CA MET A 122 -0.33 7.22 15.25
C MET A 122 -0.49 5.99 14.33
N GLY A 123 -0.08 4.81 14.83
CA GLY A 123 -0.20 3.54 14.10
C GLY A 123 0.90 3.27 13.07
N SER A 124 1.85 4.20 12.89
CA SER A 124 3.02 4.04 12.02
C SER A 124 4.29 4.01 12.84
N CYS A 125 5.18 3.07 12.54
CA CYS A 125 6.47 2.98 13.22
C CYS A 125 7.49 3.92 12.59
N LYS A 126 8.09 4.80 13.39
CA LYS A 126 9.32 5.51 13.04
C LYS A 126 10.50 4.71 13.59
N CYS A 127 11.15 3.98 12.72
CA CYS A 127 12.24 3.08 13.09
C CYS A 127 13.50 3.86 13.49
N ASP A 128 14.25 3.28 14.44
CA ASP A 128 15.60 3.70 14.74
C ASP A 128 16.50 3.60 13.50
N PRO A 129 17.61 4.37 13.43
CA PRO A 129 18.45 4.45 12.22
C PRO A 129 18.96 3.10 11.70
N GLU A 130 19.12 2.11 12.59
CA GLU A 130 19.64 0.78 12.27
C GLU A 130 18.56 -0.21 11.85
N PHE A 131 17.27 0.18 11.93
CA PHE A 131 16.15 -0.67 11.62
C PHE A 131 15.33 -0.15 10.45
N ALA A 132 14.59 -1.05 9.80
CA ALA A 132 13.75 -0.77 8.65
C ALA A 132 12.51 -1.68 8.62
N GLY A 133 11.61 -1.38 7.68
CA GLY A 133 10.35 -2.08 7.52
C GLY A 133 9.19 -1.36 8.20
N GLU A 134 7.98 -1.76 7.86
CA GLU A 134 6.74 -1.14 8.33
C GLU A 134 6.57 -1.24 9.86
N ASN A 135 7.20 -2.25 10.47
CA ASN A 135 7.17 -2.56 11.89
C ASN A 135 8.56 -2.57 12.54
N CYS A 136 9.58 -2.04 11.86
CA CYS A 136 10.98 -1.99 12.33
C CYS A 136 11.61 -3.36 12.62
N ALA A 137 11.13 -4.43 11.99
CA ALA A 137 11.63 -5.78 12.23
C ALA A 137 12.96 -6.08 11.54
N TYR A 138 13.37 -5.30 10.53
CA TYR A 138 14.56 -5.57 9.74
C TYR A 138 15.75 -4.73 10.22
N SER A 139 16.80 -5.40 10.72
CA SER A 139 18.07 -4.73 11.02
C SER A 139 18.87 -4.46 9.74
N LYS A 140 19.26 -3.21 9.55
CA LYS A 140 20.13 -2.79 8.42
C LYS A 140 21.56 -3.32 8.56
N SER A 141 21.99 -3.68 9.79
CA SER A 141 23.34 -4.18 10.05
C SER A 141 23.59 -5.61 9.53
N HIS A 142 22.53 -6.38 9.26
CA HIS A 142 22.64 -7.72 8.68
C HIS A 142 22.84 -7.72 7.15
N SER A 143 22.91 -6.58 6.51
CA SER A 143 23.25 -6.46 5.08
C SER A 143 24.77 -6.47 4.82
N ILE A 144 25.59 -6.87 5.80
CA ILE A 144 27.03 -7.03 5.63
C ILE A 144 27.37 -8.52 5.43
N TYR A 145 26.69 -9.19 4.52
CA TYR A 145 27.44 -10.16 3.73
C TYR A 145 28.10 -9.36 2.60
N GLY A 146 29.35 -9.04 2.87
CA GLY A 146 30.22 -8.29 2.01
C GLY A 146 30.24 -8.83 0.59
N PHE A 147 29.49 -8.20 -0.29
CA PHE A 147 29.97 -8.08 -1.64
C PHE A 147 31.16 -7.12 -1.59
N LYS A 148 32.35 -7.68 -1.32
CA LYS A 148 33.57 -6.99 -1.70
C LYS A 148 33.46 -6.70 -3.19
N PRO A 149 33.50 -5.44 -3.62
CA PRO A 149 33.60 -5.18 -5.04
C PRO A 149 34.87 -5.89 -5.50
N PHE A 150 34.73 -6.84 -6.41
CA PHE A 150 35.86 -7.42 -7.12
C PHE A 150 36.54 -6.26 -7.88
N LYS A 151 37.52 -5.65 -7.22
CA LYS A 151 38.51 -4.83 -7.94
C LYS A 151 39.28 -5.79 -8.82
N ASN A 152 39.24 -5.51 -10.13
CA ASN A 152 39.97 -6.16 -11.20
C ASN A 152 39.31 -7.45 -11.76
N ILE A 153 38.22 -7.31 -12.47
CA ILE A 153 37.95 -8.18 -13.63
C ILE A 153 38.32 -7.39 -14.87
N LYS A 154 39.51 -7.67 -15.38
CA LYS A 154 39.88 -7.30 -16.73
C LYS A 154 39.00 -8.11 -17.68
N LEU A 155 38.01 -7.47 -18.28
CA LEU A 155 37.16 -8.07 -19.30
C LEU A 155 38.04 -8.29 -20.53
N ILE A 156 38.48 -9.52 -20.76
CA ILE A 156 39.14 -9.91 -22.03
C ILE A 156 37.99 -10.19 -23.01
N LEU A 157 37.72 -9.23 -23.87
CA LEU A 157 36.85 -9.40 -25.03
C LEU A 157 37.55 -10.33 -26.04
N PHE A 158 37.11 -11.59 -26.12
CA PHE A 158 37.41 -12.43 -27.26
C PHE A 158 36.47 -12.06 -28.39
N ILE A 159 36.98 -11.32 -29.34
CA ILE A 159 36.31 -11.08 -30.62
C ILE A 159 36.54 -12.34 -31.47
N PHE A 160 35.51 -13.14 -31.66
CA PHE A 160 35.48 -14.17 -32.69
C PHE A 160 34.98 -13.54 -33.99
N TYR A 161 35.84 -13.37 -34.95
CA TYR A 161 35.46 -13.16 -36.33
C TYR A 161 35.08 -14.52 -36.94
N TYR A 162 33.89 -14.58 -37.48
CA TYR A 162 33.48 -15.45 -38.59
C TYR A 162 32.55 -14.65 -39.51
#